data_4fea947d023a58492082685e8982be32
#
_entry.id   4fea947d023a58492082685e8982be32
#
_cell.length_a   1.000
_cell.length_b   1.000
_cell.length_c   1.000
_cell.angle_alpha   90.00
_cell.angle_beta   90.00
_cell.angle_gamma   90.00
#
_symmetry.space_group_name_H-M   'P 1'
#
loop_
_entity.id
_entity.type
_entity.pdbx_description
1 polymer ?
#
loop_
_entity_poly.entity_id
_entity_poly.type
_entity_poly.pdbx_seq_one_letter_code
_entity_poly.pdbx_strand_id
1 'polypeptide(L)'
;MFVLAERGTSGGSLLGDSLVLLAAATWTLVIILSKTTPDEVNAVSLIFWNVAGATPVLALLTVIAEPSVTWRMSASAVASILYLGVLAAGVGFVGFVWLTRSYAATRVNAFVFLSPVFGVLIAWAALGESVTALQGAGALGVASGIWIVNTGS
;
A
#
# COMPACT_ATOMS: atom_id res chain seq x y z
N MET A 1 3.47 -11.24 4.02
CA MET A 1 4.40 -12.35 3.77
C MET A 1 3.72 -13.73 3.81
N PHE A 2 2.82 -14.02 4.75
CA PHE A 2 2.10 -15.31 4.83
C PHE A 2 1.03 -15.52 3.73
N VAL A 3 0.48 -14.46 3.12
CA VAL A 3 -0.50 -14.57 2.02
C VAL A 3 0.10 -15.18 0.74
N LEU A 4 1.43 -15.11 0.58
CA LEU A 4 2.13 -15.71 -0.56
C LEU A 4 2.34 -17.23 -0.42
N ALA A 5 2.17 -17.80 0.78
CA ALA A 5 2.37 -19.22 1.03
C ALA A 5 1.20 -20.11 0.54
N GLU A 6 0.02 -19.54 0.32
CA GLU A 6 -1.16 -20.29 -0.21
C GLU A 6 -1.21 -20.44 -1.74
N ARG A 7 -0.37 -19.72 -2.47
CA ARG A 7 -0.19 -20.01 -3.90
C ARG A 7 0.65 -21.27 -4.01
N GLY A 8 -0.06 -22.40 -4.04
CA GLY A 8 0.53 -23.71 -4.25
C GLY A 8 1.54 -23.69 -5.38
N THR A 9 2.76 -24.08 -5.08
CA THR A 9 3.79 -24.74 -5.91
C THR A 9 4.04 -24.28 -7.36
N SER A 10 3.59 -23.15 -7.80
CA SER A 10 4.13 -22.49 -9.00
C SER A 10 5.11 -21.41 -8.50
N GLY A 11 6.39 -21.75 -8.51
CA GLY A 11 7.50 -21.03 -7.90
C GLY A 11 7.36 -19.52 -7.86
N GLY A 12 7.37 -18.96 -6.65
CA GLY A 12 7.57 -17.53 -6.45
C GLY A 12 8.79 -17.12 -7.28
N SER A 13 8.62 -16.21 -8.23
CA SER A 13 9.72 -15.74 -9.04
C SER A 13 10.65 -14.96 -8.12
N LEU A 14 11.92 -15.37 -7.99
CA LEU A 14 12.94 -14.61 -7.26
C LEU A 14 12.94 -13.13 -7.69
N LEU A 15 12.62 -12.86 -8.94
CA LEU A 15 12.44 -11.52 -9.46
C LEU A 15 11.22 -10.83 -8.83
N GLY A 16 10.08 -11.51 -8.69
CA GLY A 16 8.90 -10.95 -8.02
C GLY A 16 9.17 -10.62 -6.56
N ASP A 17 9.82 -11.54 -5.85
CA ASP A 17 10.17 -11.35 -4.43
C ASP A 17 11.16 -10.18 -4.25
N SER A 18 12.16 -10.07 -5.14
CA SER A 18 13.12 -8.96 -5.14
C SER A 18 12.45 -7.60 -5.42
N LEU A 19 11.47 -7.55 -6.32
CA LEU A 19 10.69 -6.35 -6.60
C LEU A 19 9.84 -5.93 -5.40
N VAL A 20 9.26 -6.87 -4.67
CA VAL A 20 8.52 -6.58 -3.43
C VAL A 20 9.43 -6.01 -2.36
N LEU A 21 10.63 -6.58 -2.18
CA LEU A 21 11.62 -6.04 -1.24
C LEU A 21 12.08 -4.63 -1.63
N LEU A 22 12.31 -4.39 -2.91
CA LEU A 22 12.66 -3.05 -3.42
C LEU A 22 11.53 -2.05 -3.18
N ALA A 23 10.28 -2.44 -3.41
CA ALA A 23 9.12 -1.61 -3.13
C ALA A 23 9.02 -1.25 -1.64
N ALA A 24 9.25 -2.22 -0.73
CA ALA A 24 9.26 -1.98 0.71
C ALA A 24 10.37 -1.02 1.14
N ALA A 25 11.58 -1.17 0.58
CA ALA A 25 12.70 -0.26 0.82
C ALA A 25 12.39 1.15 0.33
N THR A 26 11.81 1.29 -0.87
CA THR A 26 11.39 2.57 -1.45
C THR A 26 10.31 3.23 -0.58
N TRP A 27 9.34 2.46 -0.09
CA TRP A 27 8.32 2.97 0.84
C TRP A 27 8.93 3.53 2.13
N THR A 28 9.89 2.81 2.71
CA THR A 28 10.62 3.28 3.90
C THR A 28 11.35 4.59 3.63
N LEU A 29 11.99 4.72 2.47
CA LEU A 29 12.67 5.94 2.05
C LEU A 29 11.70 7.12 1.94
N VAL A 30 10.49 6.91 1.38
CA VAL A 30 9.44 7.95 1.30
C VAL A 30 9.06 8.45 2.69
N ILE A 31 8.92 7.56 3.69
CA ILE A 31 8.61 7.94 5.07
C ILE A 31 9.73 8.80 5.67
N ILE A 32 10.99 8.39 5.50
CA ILE A 32 12.15 9.14 5.99
C ILE A 32 12.20 10.52 5.34
N LEU A 33 12.10 10.60 4.02
CA LEU A 33 12.09 11.86 3.27
C LEU A 33 10.93 12.76 3.70
N SER A 34 9.75 12.21 3.94
CA SER A 34 8.59 12.98 4.42
C SER A 34 8.86 13.65 5.77
N LYS A 35 9.63 13.00 6.64
CA LYS A 35 10.00 13.55 7.96
C LYS A 35 11.14 14.58 7.91
N THR A 36 12.05 14.43 6.96
CA THR A 36 13.19 15.32 6.81
C THR A 36 12.90 16.54 5.92
N THR A 37 11.77 16.52 5.21
CA THR A 37 11.34 17.65 4.37
C THR A 37 10.91 18.81 5.27
N PRO A 38 11.34 20.05 4.98
CA PRO A 38 10.95 21.24 5.74
C PRO A 38 9.43 21.42 5.84
N ASP A 39 8.97 22.02 6.95
CA ASP A 39 7.54 22.20 7.22
C ASP A 39 6.86 23.17 6.23
N GLU A 40 7.62 24.03 5.56
CA GLU A 40 7.15 24.92 4.49
C GLU A 40 6.59 24.15 3.30
N VAL A 41 7.06 22.92 3.07
CA VAL A 41 6.54 22.04 2.00
C VAL A 41 5.37 21.26 2.56
N ASN A 42 4.16 21.59 2.13
CA ASN A 42 2.94 20.91 2.60
C ASN A 42 2.82 19.46 2.07
N ALA A 43 2.02 18.64 2.76
CA ALA A 43 1.82 17.23 2.40
C ALA A 43 1.24 17.05 0.97
N VAL A 44 0.39 17.98 0.54
CA VAL A 44 -0.22 17.94 -0.81
C VAL A 44 0.86 18.11 -1.88
N SER A 45 1.76 19.09 -1.71
CA SER A 45 2.87 19.31 -2.65
C SER A 45 3.80 18.10 -2.74
N LEU A 46 4.12 17.46 -1.60
CA LEU A 46 4.94 16.25 -1.59
C LEU A 46 4.31 15.12 -2.40
N ILE A 47 3.04 14.84 -2.16
CA ILE A 47 2.32 13.79 -2.87
C ILE A 47 2.17 14.14 -4.35
N PHE A 48 1.85 15.40 -4.67
CA PHE A 48 1.73 15.85 -6.06
C PHE A 48 3.03 15.59 -6.84
N TRP A 49 4.19 16.02 -6.32
CA TRP A 49 5.47 15.82 -7.01
C TRP A 49 5.89 14.35 -7.07
N ASN A 50 5.56 13.56 -6.04
CA ASN A 50 5.81 12.12 -6.05
C ASN A 50 5.02 11.43 -7.18
N VAL A 51 3.72 11.71 -7.27
CA VAL A 51 2.84 11.13 -8.31
C VAL A 51 3.22 11.66 -9.69
N ALA A 52 3.48 12.96 -9.83
CA ALA A 52 3.88 13.58 -11.10
C ALA A 52 5.20 13.00 -11.64
N GLY A 53 6.13 12.67 -10.75
CA GLY A 53 7.39 12.01 -11.13
C GLY A 53 7.23 10.52 -11.45
N ALA A 54 6.40 9.80 -10.69
CA ALA A 54 6.18 8.37 -10.89
C ALA A 54 5.35 8.06 -12.15
N THR A 55 4.38 8.90 -12.49
CA THR A 55 3.45 8.67 -13.60
C THR A 55 4.14 8.45 -14.95
N PRO A 56 5.06 9.31 -15.42
CA PRO A 56 5.74 9.09 -16.70
C PRO A 56 6.62 7.84 -16.69
N VAL A 57 7.23 7.52 -15.56
CA VAL A 57 8.05 6.30 -15.44
C VAL A 57 7.19 5.05 -15.56
N LEU A 58 6.04 5.01 -14.86
CA LEU A 58 5.10 3.90 -14.95
C LEU A 58 4.48 3.80 -16.34
N ALA A 59 4.13 4.91 -16.96
CA ALA A 59 3.61 4.92 -18.34
C ALA A 59 4.63 4.33 -19.33
N LEU A 60 5.91 4.72 -19.22
CA LEU A 60 6.99 4.17 -20.04
C LEU A 60 7.17 2.66 -19.81
N LEU A 61 7.20 2.24 -18.55
CA LEU A 61 7.31 0.83 -18.18
C LEU A 61 6.15 0.00 -18.74
N THR A 62 4.92 0.52 -18.69
CA THR A 62 3.75 -0.16 -19.24
C THR A 62 3.89 -0.36 -20.75
N VAL A 63 4.32 0.66 -21.50
CA VAL A 63 4.53 0.55 -22.94
C VAL A 63 5.60 -0.48 -23.30
N ILE A 64 6.67 -0.57 -22.50
CA ILE A 64 7.76 -1.51 -22.74
C ILE A 64 7.39 -2.94 -22.35
N ALA A 65 6.72 -3.12 -21.18
CA ALA A 65 6.43 -4.44 -20.63
C ALA A 65 5.20 -5.08 -21.26
N GLU A 66 4.23 -4.28 -21.69
CA GLU A 66 2.93 -4.75 -22.18
C GLU A 66 2.52 -4.05 -23.49
N PRO A 67 3.26 -4.21 -24.59
CA PRO A 67 3.01 -3.50 -25.84
C PRO A 67 1.67 -3.86 -26.51
N SER A 68 1.03 -4.95 -26.10
CA SER A 68 -0.24 -5.46 -26.67
C SER A 68 -1.48 -5.16 -25.82
N VAL A 69 -1.38 -4.30 -24.79
CA VAL A 69 -2.53 -3.95 -23.96
C VAL A 69 -3.60 -3.23 -24.78
N THR A 70 -4.76 -3.86 -24.89
CA THR A 70 -5.96 -3.20 -25.40
C THR A 70 -6.66 -2.43 -24.29
N TRP A 71 -6.61 -1.12 -24.36
CA TRP A 71 -7.27 -0.23 -23.40
C TRP A 71 -8.79 -0.30 -23.55
N ARG A 72 -9.43 -1.12 -22.72
CA ARG A 72 -10.91 -1.16 -22.63
C ARG A 72 -11.35 -0.38 -21.40
N MET A 73 -11.77 0.86 -21.60
CA MET A 73 -12.30 1.73 -20.56
C MET A 73 -13.77 1.41 -20.30
N SER A 74 -14.06 0.45 -19.42
CA SER A 74 -15.41 0.23 -18.91
C SER A 74 -15.77 1.29 -17.86
N ALA A 75 -17.08 1.53 -17.66
CA ALA A 75 -17.52 2.46 -16.62
C ALA A 75 -17.01 2.05 -15.22
N SER A 76 -16.95 0.76 -14.93
CA SER A 76 -16.39 0.24 -13.67
C SER A 76 -14.89 0.49 -13.56
N ALA A 77 -14.12 0.36 -14.65
CA ALA A 77 -12.69 0.66 -14.65
C ALA A 77 -12.45 2.15 -14.37
N VAL A 78 -13.21 3.05 -15.01
CA VAL A 78 -13.13 4.50 -14.76
C VAL A 78 -13.48 4.82 -13.31
N ALA A 79 -14.57 4.26 -12.78
CA ALA A 79 -14.97 4.45 -11.39
C ALA A 79 -13.89 3.97 -10.41
N SER A 80 -13.26 2.82 -10.67
CA SER A 80 -12.16 2.29 -9.85
C SER A 80 -10.93 3.18 -9.89
N ILE A 81 -10.55 3.70 -11.07
CA ILE A 81 -9.43 4.61 -11.23
C ILE A 81 -9.69 5.92 -10.46
N LEU A 82 -10.89 6.48 -10.57
CA LEU A 82 -11.26 7.69 -9.84
C LEU A 82 -11.26 7.45 -8.32
N TYR A 83 -11.82 6.34 -7.86
CA TYR A 83 -11.78 5.95 -6.45
C TYR A 83 -10.34 5.85 -5.93
N LEU A 84 -9.48 5.11 -6.63
CA LEU A 84 -8.08 4.93 -6.25
C LEU A 84 -7.29 6.23 -6.33
N GLY A 85 -7.49 7.04 -7.38
CA GLY A 85 -6.76 8.30 -7.56
C GLY A 85 -7.18 9.38 -6.55
N VAL A 86 -8.48 9.57 -6.34
CA VAL A 86 -8.98 10.66 -5.49
C VAL A 86 -9.00 10.25 -4.02
N LEU A 87 -9.61 9.12 -3.68
CA LEU A 87 -9.78 8.73 -2.28
C LEU A 87 -8.54 8.04 -1.71
N ALA A 88 -8.00 7.03 -2.38
CA ALA A 88 -6.85 6.31 -1.85
C ALA A 88 -5.56 7.11 -1.98
N ALA A 89 -5.21 7.59 -3.18
CA ALA A 89 -3.98 8.34 -3.40
C ALA A 89 -4.10 9.80 -2.93
N GLY A 90 -5.18 10.52 -3.26
CA GLY A 90 -5.36 11.91 -2.85
C GLY A 90 -5.54 12.03 -1.34
N VAL A 91 -6.70 11.63 -0.84
CA VAL A 91 -7.03 11.80 0.60
C VAL A 91 -6.19 10.90 1.48
N GLY A 92 -6.02 9.62 1.11
CA GLY A 92 -5.31 8.63 1.92
C GLY A 92 -3.84 8.96 2.10
N PHE A 93 -3.09 9.19 1.03
CA PHE A 93 -1.65 9.48 1.12
C PHE A 93 -1.36 10.87 1.69
N VAL A 94 -2.15 11.89 1.37
CA VAL A 94 -1.99 13.22 1.98
C VAL A 94 -2.21 13.13 3.48
N GLY A 95 -3.27 12.43 3.92
CA GLY A 95 -3.55 12.17 5.33
C GLY A 95 -2.42 11.38 6.00
N PHE A 96 -1.90 10.36 5.35
CA PHE A 96 -0.78 9.57 5.85
C PHE A 96 0.49 10.40 6.04
N VAL A 97 0.87 11.22 5.06
CA VAL A 97 2.04 12.12 5.17
C VAL A 97 1.84 13.14 6.29
N TRP A 98 0.66 13.71 6.41
CA TRP A 98 0.34 14.63 7.50
C TRP A 98 0.46 13.94 8.87
N LEU A 99 -0.10 12.74 9.03
CA LEU A 99 0.01 11.96 10.27
C LEU A 99 1.45 11.61 10.61
N THR A 100 2.26 11.17 9.64
CA THR A 100 3.67 10.81 9.89
C THR A 100 4.53 12.01 10.26
N ARG A 101 4.15 13.22 9.85
CA ARG A 101 4.80 14.46 10.28
C ARG A 101 4.40 14.85 11.70
N SER A 102 3.13 14.69 12.04
CA SER A 102 2.56 15.11 13.33
C SER A 102 2.83 14.11 14.46
N TYR A 103 3.00 12.84 14.15
CA TYR A 103 3.15 11.76 15.13
C TYR A 103 4.39 10.91 14.87
N ALA A 104 4.75 10.05 15.83
CA ALA A 104 5.83 9.09 15.66
C ALA A 104 5.51 8.14 14.50
N ALA A 105 6.43 8.02 13.53
CA ALA A 105 6.22 7.16 12.35
C ALA A 105 5.91 5.71 12.71
N THR A 106 6.50 5.19 13.79
CA THR A 106 6.25 3.85 14.30
C THR A 106 4.78 3.64 14.66
N ARG A 107 4.16 4.62 15.35
CA ARG A 107 2.73 4.54 15.70
C ARG A 107 1.83 4.61 14.46
N VAL A 108 2.10 5.54 13.56
CA VAL A 108 1.31 5.67 12.32
C VAL A 108 1.40 4.41 11.48
N ASN A 109 2.60 3.85 11.30
CA ASN A 109 2.78 2.62 10.55
C ASN A 109 2.15 1.40 11.23
N ALA A 110 2.10 1.35 12.57
CA ALA A 110 1.39 0.28 13.26
C ALA A 110 -0.09 0.21 12.83
N PHE A 111 -0.76 1.36 12.65
CA PHE A 111 -2.13 1.40 12.13
C PHE A 111 -2.24 1.00 10.64
N VAL A 112 -1.21 1.27 9.83
CA VAL A 112 -1.19 0.81 8.43
C VAL A 112 -1.20 -0.71 8.34
N PHE A 113 -0.58 -1.40 9.29
CA PHE A 113 -0.63 -2.88 9.36
C PHE A 113 -2.03 -3.43 9.64
N LEU A 114 -3.01 -2.63 10.05
CA LEU A 114 -4.41 -3.03 10.10
C LEU A 114 -5.06 -3.19 8.72
N SER A 115 -4.49 -2.57 7.67
CA SER A 115 -5.05 -2.63 6.31
C SER A 115 -5.31 -4.06 5.81
N PRO A 116 -4.40 -5.04 5.95
CA PRO A 116 -4.67 -6.41 5.56
C PRO A 116 -5.82 -7.05 6.34
N VAL A 117 -5.97 -6.70 7.62
CA VAL A 117 -7.05 -7.21 8.48
C VAL A 117 -8.39 -6.69 7.98
N PHE A 118 -8.49 -5.38 7.73
CA PHE A 118 -9.69 -4.78 7.15
C PHE A 118 -9.98 -5.31 5.75
N GLY A 119 -8.95 -5.55 4.93
CA GLY A 119 -9.09 -6.17 3.61
C GLY A 119 -9.78 -7.54 3.69
N VAL A 120 -9.32 -8.41 4.58
CA VAL A 120 -9.93 -9.73 4.81
C VAL A 120 -11.36 -9.62 5.34
N LEU A 121 -11.61 -8.71 6.29
CA LEU A 121 -12.95 -8.51 6.85
C LEU A 121 -13.94 -8.00 5.79
N ILE A 122 -13.52 -7.08 4.94
CA ILE A 122 -14.36 -6.54 3.85
C ILE A 122 -14.60 -7.61 2.79
N ALA A 123 -13.59 -8.39 2.40
CA ALA A 123 -13.73 -9.48 1.46
C ALA A 123 -14.73 -10.54 1.97
N TRP A 124 -14.63 -10.90 3.24
CA TRP A 124 -15.57 -11.80 3.89
C TRP A 124 -17.00 -11.22 3.91
N ALA A 125 -17.16 -9.97 4.36
CA ALA A 125 -18.49 -9.37 4.57
C ALA A 125 -19.18 -8.95 3.26
N ALA A 126 -18.42 -8.43 2.28
CA ALA A 126 -18.97 -7.88 1.04
C ALA A 126 -18.98 -8.88 -0.12
N LEU A 127 -17.99 -9.78 -0.19
CA LEU A 127 -17.83 -10.74 -1.28
C LEU A 127 -18.20 -12.17 -0.88
N GLY A 128 -18.46 -12.44 0.41
CA GLY A 128 -18.79 -13.78 0.91
C GLY A 128 -17.60 -14.75 0.86
N GLU A 129 -16.37 -14.24 0.78
CA GLU A 129 -15.18 -15.08 0.74
C GLU A 129 -14.96 -15.77 2.09
N SER A 130 -14.56 -17.04 2.07
CA SER A 130 -14.23 -17.78 3.29
C SER A 130 -12.90 -17.32 3.86
N VAL A 131 -12.88 -16.95 5.15
CA VAL A 131 -11.64 -16.63 5.86
C VAL A 131 -10.92 -17.92 6.21
N THR A 132 -9.71 -18.09 5.71
CA THR A 132 -8.88 -19.26 6.02
C THR A 132 -8.27 -19.15 7.43
N ALA A 133 -7.93 -20.29 8.04
CA ALA A 133 -7.25 -20.31 9.33
C ALA A 133 -5.91 -19.55 9.31
N LEU A 134 -5.20 -19.55 8.17
CA LEU A 134 -3.94 -18.84 8.00
C LEU A 134 -4.15 -17.32 7.98
N GLN A 135 -5.21 -16.84 7.33
CA GLN A 135 -5.59 -15.41 7.36
C GLN A 135 -5.97 -14.95 8.76
N GLY A 136 -6.72 -15.79 9.50
CA GLY A 136 -7.06 -15.54 10.91
C GLY A 136 -5.82 -15.46 11.80
N ALA A 137 -4.89 -16.38 11.66
CA ALA A 137 -3.61 -16.38 12.38
C ALA A 137 -2.77 -15.13 12.03
N GLY A 138 -2.73 -14.74 10.75
CA GLY A 138 -2.07 -13.51 10.31
C GLY A 138 -2.67 -12.25 10.94
N ALA A 139 -4.01 -12.16 11.00
CA ALA A 139 -4.71 -11.04 11.63
C ALA A 139 -4.40 -10.94 13.15
N LEU A 140 -4.36 -12.07 13.86
CA LEU A 140 -3.97 -12.12 15.28
C LEU A 140 -2.50 -11.70 15.46
N GLY A 141 -1.61 -12.13 14.57
CA GLY A 141 -0.20 -11.71 14.58
C GLY A 141 -0.05 -10.20 14.41
N VAL A 142 -0.79 -9.59 13.49
CA VAL A 142 -0.81 -8.13 13.29
C VAL A 142 -1.35 -7.42 14.53
N ALA A 143 -2.48 -7.88 15.08
CA ALA A 143 -3.08 -7.27 16.26
C ALA A 143 -2.13 -7.31 17.48
N SER A 144 -1.45 -8.43 17.70
CA SER A 144 -0.47 -8.56 18.78
C SER A 144 0.76 -7.66 18.57
N GLY A 145 1.26 -7.54 17.34
CA GLY A 145 2.35 -6.63 17.00
C GLY A 145 2.00 -5.16 17.27
N ILE A 146 0.80 -4.73 16.88
CA ILE A 146 0.30 -3.38 17.15
C ILE A 146 0.19 -3.13 18.66
N TRP A 147 -0.32 -4.10 19.40
CA TRP A 147 -0.45 -3.99 20.85
C TRP A 147 0.89 -3.80 21.54
N ILE A 148 1.91 -4.62 21.16
CA ILE A 148 3.27 -4.52 21.70
C ILE A 148 3.88 -3.14 21.41
N VAL A 149 3.76 -2.64 20.18
CA VAL A 149 4.29 -1.33 19.79
C VAL A 149 3.63 -0.18 20.57
N ASN A 150 2.33 -0.28 20.86
CA ASN A 150 1.62 0.77 21.60
C ASN A 150 1.81 0.73 23.12
N THR A 151 2.15 -0.43 23.69
CA THR A 151 2.37 -0.59 25.14
C THR A 151 3.84 -0.40 25.53
N GLY A 152 4.77 -0.49 24.60
CA GLY A 152 6.21 -0.38 24.84
C GLY A 152 6.80 1.04 24.69
N SER A 153 5.97 2.07 24.56
CA SER A 153 6.42 3.47 24.35
C SER A 153 5.89 4.44 25.39
#